data_6a08e781af61563dbe3a53f31d1601ea
#
_entry.id   6a08e781af61563dbe3a53f31d1601ea
#
_cell.length_a   1.000
_cell.length_b   1.000
_cell.length_c   1.000
_cell.angle_alpha   90.00
_cell.angle_beta   90.00
_cell.angle_gamma   90.00
#
_symmetry.space_group_name_H-M   'P 1'
#
loop_
_entity.id
_entity.type
_entity.pdbx_description
1 polymer ?
#
loop_
_entity_poly.entity_id
_entity_poly.type
_entity_poly.pdbx_seq_one_letter_code
_entity_poly.pdbx_strand_id
1 'polypeptide(L)'
;GVAVGAGSALLPGTILRGHTSIGCGCTIGPNSYLENAKIGDDTNVNSSQVYNSTVGYDTHIGPFAYIRPGSTIGSHIRVGDFVEIKNSTIADGTKISHLTYVGDSDVGQNCNFGCGTVTVNYDRAKKYRTTIGDNAFIGCNTNLIAPVTVGDGSYIAAGSTITDDIPAMALAIARARQQNKKDWAAKHKIKEK
;
A
#
# COMPACT_ATOMS: atom_id res chain seq x y z
N GLY A 1 10.71 -7.18 25.63
CA GLY A 1 10.96 -8.55 25.16
C GLY A 1 9.99 -8.94 24.07
N VAL A 2 10.29 -10.04 23.38
CA VAL A 2 9.43 -10.61 22.33
C VAL A 2 8.40 -11.54 22.95
N ALA A 3 7.14 -11.49 22.46
CA ALA A 3 6.06 -12.41 22.83
C ALA A 3 5.44 -13.02 21.57
N VAL A 4 5.10 -14.32 21.62
CA VAL A 4 4.47 -15.04 20.50
C VAL A 4 3.27 -15.81 21.02
N GLY A 5 2.10 -15.59 20.42
CA GLY A 5 0.84 -16.23 20.76
C GLY A 5 0.77 -17.70 20.35
N ALA A 6 -0.16 -18.41 20.97
CA ALA A 6 -0.33 -19.85 20.76
C ALA A 6 -0.70 -20.19 19.30
N GLY A 7 -0.23 -21.31 18.79
CA GLY A 7 -0.52 -21.79 17.45
C GLY A 7 0.20 -21.03 16.33
N SER A 8 1.06 -20.05 16.65
CA SER A 8 1.82 -19.31 15.65
C SER A 8 3.08 -20.06 15.22
N ALA A 9 3.39 -19.99 13.92
CA ALA A 9 4.56 -20.59 13.31
C ALA A 9 5.59 -19.51 12.93
N LEU A 10 6.84 -19.69 13.35
CA LEU A 10 7.98 -18.88 12.93
C LEU A 10 8.81 -19.70 11.94
N LEU A 11 8.87 -19.25 10.70
CA LEU A 11 9.58 -19.95 9.63
C LEU A 11 11.08 -19.57 9.58
N PRO A 12 11.94 -20.36 8.93
CA PRO A 12 13.38 -20.12 8.89
C PRO A 12 13.75 -18.69 8.47
N GLY A 13 14.78 -18.13 9.10
CA GLY A 13 15.26 -16.78 8.82
C GLY A 13 14.42 -15.65 9.41
N THR A 14 13.38 -15.96 10.19
CA THR A 14 12.60 -14.95 10.92
C THR A 14 13.41 -14.34 12.05
N ILE A 15 13.43 -13.01 12.12
CA ILE A 15 14.08 -12.23 13.18
C ILE A 15 13.05 -11.36 13.88
N LEU A 16 12.88 -11.54 15.18
CA LEU A 16 12.00 -10.74 16.03
C LEU A 16 12.83 -9.96 17.05
N ARG A 17 12.68 -8.64 17.12
CA ARG A 17 13.46 -7.78 18.01
C ARG A 17 12.59 -6.79 18.81
N GLY A 18 13.22 -6.22 19.84
CA GLY A 18 12.64 -5.16 20.67
C GLY A 18 11.41 -5.64 21.44
N HIS A 19 10.36 -4.85 21.40
CA HIS A 19 9.07 -5.12 22.05
C HIS A 19 8.04 -5.68 21.04
N THR A 20 8.46 -6.65 20.21
CA THR A 20 7.57 -7.26 19.22
C THR A 20 6.63 -8.27 19.86
N SER A 21 5.34 -8.16 19.54
CA SER A 21 4.31 -9.11 19.93
C SER A 21 3.60 -9.68 18.71
N ILE A 22 3.51 -11.01 18.66
CA ILE A 22 2.79 -11.77 17.63
C ILE A 22 1.55 -12.38 18.29
N GLY A 23 0.40 -12.22 17.68
CA GLY A 23 -0.86 -12.81 18.10
C GLY A 23 -0.87 -14.34 17.98
N CYS A 24 -2.06 -14.95 18.16
CA CYS A 24 -2.28 -16.39 18.01
C CYS A 24 -2.50 -16.74 16.53
N GLY A 25 -2.19 -17.98 16.14
CA GLY A 25 -2.47 -18.50 14.78
C GLY A 25 -1.70 -17.84 13.64
N CYS A 26 -0.68 -17.05 13.93
CA CYS A 26 0.11 -16.33 12.92
C CYS A 26 1.12 -17.22 12.20
N THR A 27 1.47 -16.82 10.97
CA THR A 27 2.63 -17.40 10.25
C THR A 27 3.59 -16.27 9.90
N ILE A 28 4.80 -16.29 10.48
CA ILE A 28 5.83 -15.28 10.30
C ILE A 28 7.05 -15.87 9.61
N GLY A 29 7.41 -15.30 8.48
CA GLY A 29 8.53 -15.78 7.67
C GLY A 29 8.10 -16.48 6.37
N PRO A 30 9.06 -17.10 5.64
CA PRO A 30 10.49 -17.08 5.93
C PRO A 30 11.12 -15.69 5.78
N ASN A 31 12.35 -15.53 6.32
CA ASN A 31 13.17 -14.31 6.11
C ASN A 31 12.46 -12.99 6.42
N SER A 32 11.56 -12.97 7.40
CA SER A 32 10.89 -11.75 7.85
C SER A 32 11.62 -11.11 9.03
N TYR A 33 11.67 -9.78 9.06
CA TYR A 33 12.28 -9.02 10.14
C TYR A 33 11.25 -8.09 10.78
N LEU A 34 10.98 -8.28 12.06
CA LEU A 34 10.00 -7.49 12.81
C LEU A 34 10.66 -6.86 14.05
N GLU A 35 10.57 -5.55 14.19
CA GLU A 35 11.14 -4.83 15.34
C GLU A 35 10.12 -3.84 15.92
N ASN A 36 9.84 -3.96 17.23
CA ASN A 36 8.84 -3.16 17.93
C ASN A 36 7.48 -3.18 17.19
N ALA A 37 7.12 -4.33 16.64
CA ALA A 37 5.90 -4.54 15.86
C ALA A 37 4.83 -5.24 16.71
N LYS A 38 3.58 -4.85 16.52
CA LYS A 38 2.41 -5.54 17.11
C LYS A 38 1.63 -6.19 15.98
N ILE A 39 1.55 -7.51 15.98
CA ILE A 39 0.85 -8.30 14.95
C ILE A 39 -0.36 -8.97 15.58
N GLY A 40 -1.53 -8.72 15.03
CA GLY A 40 -2.79 -9.33 15.45
C GLY A 40 -2.89 -10.81 15.08
N ASP A 41 -3.92 -11.47 15.60
CA ASP A 41 -4.16 -12.90 15.41
C ASP A 41 -4.34 -13.27 13.93
N ASP A 42 -4.09 -14.54 13.58
CA ASP A 42 -4.31 -15.11 12.25
C ASP A 42 -3.61 -14.37 11.09
N THR A 43 -2.60 -13.56 11.40
CA THR A 43 -1.91 -12.72 10.42
C THR A 43 -0.67 -13.43 9.84
N ASN A 44 -0.46 -13.23 8.55
CA ASN A 44 0.69 -13.76 7.82
C ASN A 44 1.67 -12.63 7.44
N VAL A 45 2.95 -12.79 7.78
CA VAL A 45 4.02 -11.87 7.36
C VAL A 45 5.11 -12.66 6.65
N ASN A 46 5.14 -12.59 5.33
CA ASN A 46 6.01 -13.37 4.47
C ASN A 46 7.15 -12.53 3.89
N SER A 47 8.41 -12.94 4.12
CA SER A 47 9.61 -12.32 3.52
C SER A 47 9.59 -10.79 3.52
N SER A 48 9.18 -10.20 4.61
CA SER A 48 8.86 -8.77 4.72
C SER A 48 9.46 -8.14 5.97
N GLN A 49 9.46 -6.81 6.00
CA GLN A 49 9.99 -6.04 7.13
C GLN A 49 8.91 -5.19 7.75
N VAL A 50 8.79 -5.20 9.09
CA VAL A 50 7.84 -4.40 9.87
C VAL A 50 8.55 -3.73 11.04
N TYR A 51 8.56 -2.40 11.06
CA TYR A 51 9.22 -1.61 12.10
C TYR A 51 8.26 -0.68 12.82
N ASN A 52 8.29 -0.66 14.16
CA ASN A 52 7.59 0.31 15.00
C ASN A 52 6.16 0.60 14.52
N SER A 53 5.38 -0.46 14.25
CA SER A 53 4.08 -0.41 13.60
C SER A 53 3.13 -1.45 14.17
N THR A 54 1.83 -1.24 13.94
CA THR A 54 0.78 -2.18 14.35
C THR A 54 0.10 -2.75 13.12
N VAL A 55 -0.17 -4.05 13.14
CA VAL A 55 -0.92 -4.79 12.10
C VAL A 55 -2.06 -5.52 12.79
N GLY A 56 -3.26 -5.36 12.29
CA GLY A 56 -4.48 -6.01 12.79
C GLY A 56 -4.51 -7.52 12.51
N TYR A 57 -5.63 -8.14 12.81
CA TYR A 57 -5.82 -9.59 12.63
C TYR A 57 -6.22 -9.94 11.19
N ASP A 58 -6.05 -11.21 10.83
CA ASP A 58 -6.40 -11.76 9.51
C ASP A 58 -5.87 -10.91 8.35
N THR A 59 -4.61 -10.47 8.49
CA THR A 59 -3.95 -9.59 7.53
C THR A 59 -2.77 -10.29 6.89
N HIS A 60 -2.56 -10.06 5.58
CA HIS A 60 -1.47 -10.65 4.83
C HIS A 60 -0.47 -9.58 4.40
N ILE A 61 0.78 -9.72 4.84
CA ILE A 61 1.90 -8.83 4.50
C ILE A 61 2.93 -9.60 3.68
N GLY A 62 3.23 -9.09 2.50
CA GLY A 62 4.28 -9.63 1.64
C GLY A 62 3.79 -10.52 0.50
N PRO A 63 4.75 -11.14 -0.22
CA PRO A 63 6.20 -11.07 0.06
C PRO A 63 6.82 -9.71 -0.29
N PHE A 64 8.01 -9.43 0.28
CA PHE A 64 8.83 -8.26 -0.03
C PHE A 64 8.14 -6.91 0.21
N ALA A 65 7.32 -6.83 1.25
CA ALA A 65 6.71 -5.59 1.71
C ALA A 65 7.59 -4.91 2.78
N TYR A 66 7.51 -3.58 2.86
CA TYR A 66 8.23 -2.79 3.85
C TYR A 66 7.26 -1.88 4.59
N ILE A 67 6.92 -2.25 5.83
CA ILE A 67 6.09 -1.43 6.73
C ILE A 67 7.04 -0.62 7.62
N ARG A 68 7.09 0.68 7.37
CA ARG A 68 7.97 1.63 8.07
C ARG A 68 7.32 2.18 9.32
N PRO A 69 8.15 2.78 10.22
CA PRO A 69 7.68 3.31 11.49
C PRO A 69 6.47 4.26 11.38
N GLY A 70 5.63 4.21 12.41
CA GLY A 70 4.45 5.08 12.52
C GLY A 70 3.26 4.62 11.69
N SER A 71 3.25 3.36 11.23
CA SER A 71 2.15 2.84 10.45
C SER A 71 1.19 2.01 11.30
N THR A 72 -0.10 2.17 11.05
CA THR A 72 -1.19 1.36 11.62
C THR A 72 -1.94 0.70 10.48
N ILE A 73 -1.80 -0.60 10.37
CA ILE A 73 -2.46 -1.44 9.39
C ILE A 73 -3.62 -2.14 10.09
N GLY A 74 -4.83 -1.97 9.61
CA GLY A 74 -6.04 -2.60 10.16
C GLY A 74 -6.10 -4.09 9.93
N SER A 75 -7.31 -4.63 9.96
CA SER A 75 -7.60 -6.06 9.83
C SER A 75 -8.13 -6.40 8.44
N HIS A 76 -8.05 -7.69 8.05
CA HIS A 76 -8.48 -8.17 6.72
C HIS A 76 -7.81 -7.46 5.55
N ILE A 77 -6.59 -6.96 5.76
CA ILE A 77 -5.84 -6.20 4.77
C ILE A 77 -4.93 -7.12 3.97
N ARG A 78 -4.71 -6.76 2.71
CA ARG A 78 -3.69 -7.35 1.89
C ARG A 78 -2.66 -6.30 1.48
N VAL A 79 -1.44 -6.45 1.97
CA VAL A 79 -0.26 -5.72 1.50
C VAL A 79 0.60 -6.70 0.74
N GLY A 80 0.74 -6.50 -0.57
CA GLY A 80 1.44 -7.45 -1.43
C GLY A 80 2.89 -7.09 -1.71
N ASP A 81 3.39 -7.61 -2.82
CA ASP A 81 4.78 -7.54 -3.21
C ASP A 81 5.24 -6.12 -3.59
N PHE A 82 6.42 -5.77 -3.09
CA PHE A 82 7.08 -4.48 -3.34
C PHE A 82 6.23 -3.27 -2.96
N VAL A 83 5.46 -3.41 -1.88
CA VAL A 83 4.69 -2.31 -1.29
C VAL A 83 5.45 -1.72 -0.12
N GLU A 84 5.58 -0.41 -0.11
CA GLU A 84 6.13 0.35 1.02
C GLU A 84 5.03 1.22 1.64
N ILE A 85 4.83 1.08 2.96
CA ILE A 85 3.90 1.91 3.74
C ILE A 85 4.69 2.61 4.84
N LYS A 86 4.50 3.94 4.97
CA LYS A 86 5.23 4.77 5.92
C LYS A 86 4.31 5.78 6.60
N ASN A 87 4.35 5.82 7.94
CA ASN A 87 3.63 6.84 8.73
C ASN A 87 2.19 7.04 8.26
N SER A 88 1.46 5.92 8.08
CA SER A 88 0.14 5.89 7.48
C SER A 88 -0.81 5.01 8.27
N THR A 89 -2.09 5.37 8.23
CA THR A 89 -3.18 4.55 8.77
C THR A 89 -3.94 3.93 7.59
N ILE A 90 -4.07 2.61 7.57
CA ILE A 90 -4.82 1.87 6.57
C ILE A 90 -5.96 1.14 7.28
N ALA A 91 -7.19 1.51 6.97
CA ALA A 91 -8.36 0.90 7.60
C ALA A 91 -8.73 -0.46 6.99
N ASP A 92 -9.58 -1.19 7.69
CA ASP A 92 -9.89 -2.60 7.44
C ASP A 92 -10.33 -2.90 6.00
N GLY A 93 -10.01 -4.10 5.54
CA GLY A 93 -10.44 -4.62 4.24
C GLY A 93 -9.75 -4.01 3.01
N THR A 94 -8.85 -3.05 3.20
CA THR A 94 -8.17 -2.38 2.09
C THR A 94 -7.09 -3.28 1.47
N LYS A 95 -6.94 -3.18 0.14
CA LYS A 95 -6.00 -3.98 -0.65
C LYS A 95 -4.98 -3.08 -1.34
N ILE A 96 -3.69 -3.33 -1.05
CA ILE A 96 -2.53 -2.66 -1.64
C ILE A 96 -1.60 -3.76 -2.12
N SER A 97 -1.88 -4.33 -3.29
CA SER A 97 -1.34 -5.65 -3.65
C SER A 97 -0.01 -5.61 -4.39
N HIS A 98 0.38 -4.51 -5.05
CA HIS A 98 1.55 -4.52 -5.93
C HIS A 98 2.23 -3.16 -6.07
N LEU A 99 3.58 -3.12 -5.97
CA LEU A 99 4.45 -2.03 -6.42
C LEU A 99 3.90 -0.63 -6.08
N THR A 100 3.60 -0.37 -4.83
CA THR A 100 2.90 0.84 -4.39
C THR A 100 3.65 1.51 -3.25
N TYR A 101 3.73 2.84 -3.28
CA TYR A 101 4.20 3.62 -2.14
C TYR A 101 3.05 4.39 -1.50
N VAL A 102 2.79 4.14 -0.21
CA VAL A 102 1.81 4.86 0.60
C VAL A 102 2.54 5.51 1.78
N GLY A 103 2.79 6.80 1.68
CA GLY A 103 3.48 7.56 2.72
C GLY A 103 2.64 8.72 3.23
N ASP A 104 2.67 8.94 4.56
CA ASP A 104 1.99 10.03 5.23
C ASP A 104 0.49 10.13 4.82
N SER A 105 -0.25 9.01 4.93
CA SER A 105 -1.61 8.89 4.40
C SER A 105 -2.59 8.33 5.45
N ASP A 106 -3.84 8.76 5.35
CA ASP A 106 -4.97 8.17 6.07
C ASP A 106 -5.93 7.55 5.04
N VAL A 107 -6.06 6.24 5.06
CA VAL A 107 -6.81 5.46 4.08
C VAL A 107 -7.98 4.76 4.74
N GLY A 108 -9.17 4.97 4.19
CA GLY A 108 -10.43 4.37 4.64
C GLY A 108 -10.51 2.87 4.40
N GLN A 109 -11.69 2.33 4.73
CA GLN A 109 -11.98 0.88 4.63
C GLN A 109 -12.24 0.47 3.18
N ASN A 110 -11.97 -0.81 2.90
CA ASN A 110 -12.32 -1.48 1.64
C ASN A 110 -11.83 -0.76 0.37
N CYS A 111 -10.76 0.01 0.47
CA CYS A 111 -10.14 0.64 -0.68
C CYS A 111 -9.34 -0.38 -1.51
N ASN A 112 -9.17 -0.09 -2.80
CA ASN A 112 -8.33 -0.90 -3.67
C ASN A 112 -7.31 -0.03 -4.39
N PHE A 113 -6.04 -0.33 -4.20
CA PHE A 113 -4.93 0.35 -4.87
C PHE A 113 -4.46 -0.46 -6.08
N GLY A 114 -4.48 0.17 -7.23
CA GLY A 114 -3.86 -0.36 -8.44
C GLY A 114 -2.34 -0.33 -8.37
N CYS A 115 -1.70 -1.23 -9.07
CA CYS A 115 -0.25 -1.33 -9.19
C CYS A 115 0.39 -0.01 -9.61
N GLY A 116 1.51 0.36 -9.00
CA GLY A 116 2.26 1.56 -9.35
C GLY A 116 1.67 2.87 -8.81
N THR A 117 0.73 2.80 -7.87
CA THR A 117 0.21 4.01 -7.19
C THR A 117 1.27 4.61 -6.27
N VAL A 118 1.38 5.93 -6.29
CA VAL A 118 2.29 6.69 -5.43
C VAL A 118 1.58 7.85 -4.75
N THR A 119 1.69 7.94 -3.43
CA THR A 119 1.37 9.17 -2.69
C THR A 119 2.59 10.07 -2.72
N VAL A 120 2.51 11.17 -3.44
CA VAL A 120 3.60 12.14 -3.59
C VAL A 120 3.53 13.10 -2.41
N ASN A 121 4.17 12.72 -1.31
CA ASN A 121 4.00 13.36 0.00
C ASN A 121 5.08 14.40 0.37
N TYR A 122 6.02 14.72 -0.51
CA TYR A 122 7.15 15.58 -0.20
C TYR A 122 7.48 16.57 -1.33
N ASP A 123 7.59 17.87 -1.00
CA ASP A 123 7.85 18.98 -1.92
C ASP A 123 9.27 19.57 -1.84
N ARG A 124 10.22 18.86 -1.19
CA ARG A 124 11.56 19.26 -0.77
C ARG A 124 11.61 20.11 0.51
N ALA A 125 10.56 20.81 0.87
CA ALA A 125 10.52 21.63 2.08
C ALA A 125 9.84 20.90 3.25
N LYS A 126 8.67 20.30 3.00
CA LYS A 126 7.89 19.59 4.01
C LYS A 126 7.09 18.43 3.42
N LYS A 127 6.51 17.64 4.32
CA LYS A 127 5.64 16.52 3.99
C LYS A 127 4.19 16.91 4.20
N TYR A 128 3.34 16.37 3.36
CA TYR A 128 1.89 16.54 3.41
C TYR A 128 1.19 15.20 3.47
N ARG A 129 0.00 15.18 4.03
CA ARG A 129 -0.82 13.97 4.09
C ARG A 129 -1.79 13.88 2.92
N THR A 130 -2.04 12.64 2.52
CA THR A 130 -3.12 12.27 1.60
C THR A 130 -4.23 11.62 2.41
N THR A 131 -5.48 12.02 2.19
CA THR A 131 -6.66 11.41 2.82
C THR A 131 -7.46 10.68 1.75
N ILE A 132 -7.77 9.40 1.98
CA ILE A 132 -8.57 8.58 1.07
C ILE A 132 -9.75 8.03 1.87
N GLY A 133 -10.95 8.32 1.42
CA GLY A 133 -12.19 7.86 2.04
C GLY A 133 -12.46 6.37 1.82
N ASP A 134 -13.57 5.89 2.34
CA ASP A 134 -13.95 4.48 2.28
C ASP A 134 -14.35 4.05 0.85
N ASN A 135 -14.11 2.77 0.53
CA ASN A 135 -14.52 2.15 -0.74
C ASN A 135 -13.95 2.82 -2.01
N ALA A 136 -12.86 3.58 -1.89
CA ALA A 136 -12.24 4.22 -3.04
C ALA A 136 -11.48 3.22 -3.91
N PHE A 137 -11.55 3.39 -5.22
CA PHE A 137 -10.77 2.63 -6.19
C PHE A 137 -9.71 3.51 -6.83
N ILE A 138 -8.44 3.22 -6.58
CA ILE A 138 -7.31 3.94 -7.11
C ILE A 138 -6.75 3.15 -8.30
N GLY A 139 -6.89 3.70 -9.51
CA GLY A 139 -6.40 3.05 -10.74
C GLY A 139 -4.89 2.88 -10.76
N CYS A 140 -4.39 1.94 -11.56
CA CYS A 140 -2.95 1.68 -11.69
C CYS A 140 -2.17 2.94 -12.15
N ASN A 141 -0.92 3.06 -11.69
CA ASN A 141 -0.03 4.19 -12.04
C ASN A 141 -0.65 5.57 -11.74
N THR A 142 -1.41 5.66 -10.66
CA THR A 142 -1.94 6.93 -10.16
C THR A 142 -0.90 7.62 -9.29
N ASN A 143 -0.69 8.92 -9.49
CA ASN A 143 0.05 9.78 -8.59
C ASN A 143 -0.92 10.68 -7.83
N LEU A 144 -0.90 10.62 -6.49
CA LEU A 144 -1.68 11.49 -5.62
C LEU A 144 -0.74 12.57 -5.07
N ILE A 145 -0.87 13.79 -5.57
CA ILE A 145 0.00 14.91 -5.17
C ILE A 145 -0.56 15.53 -3.88
N ALA A 146 0.06 15.20 -2.76
CA ALA A 146 -0.37 15.69 -1.45
C ALA A 146 -0.10 17.21 -1.26
N PRO A 147 -0.96 17.94 -0.54
CA PRO A 147 -2.15 17.43 0.13
C PRO A 147 -3.32 17.23 -0.85
N VAL A 148 -4.02 16.11 -0.74
CA VAL A 148 -5.20 15.82 -1.55
C VAL A 148 -6.16 14.91 -0.78
N THR A 149 -7.45 15.13 -0.96
CA THR A 149 -8.53 14.30 -0.39
C THR A 149 -9.25 13.56 -1.52
N VAL A 150 -9.37 12.24 -1.36
CA VAL A 150 -10.13 11.36 -2.25
C VAL A 150 -11.39 10.95 -1.51
N GLY A 151 -12.55 11.37 -1.99
CA GLY A 151 -13.84 11.12 -1.32
C GLY A 151 -14.29 9.66 -1.37
N ASP A 152 -15.23 9.31 -0.50
CA ASP A 152 -15.76 7.95 -0.38
C ASP A 152 -16.33 7.44 -1.71
N GLY A 153 -16.09 6.16 -2.00
CA GLY A 153 -16.63 5.49 -3.19
C GLY A 153 -16.17 6.08 -4.51
N SER A 154 -15.17 6.97 -4.51
CA SER A 154 -14.66 7.56 -5.74
C SER A 154 -13.79 6.58 -6.53
N TYR A 155 -13.67 6.85 -7.81
CA TYR A 155 -12.92 6.03 -8.76
C TYR A 155 -11.87 6.90 -9.47
N ILE A 156 -10.62 6.50 -9.46
CA ILE A 156 -9.56 7.19 -10.18
C ILE A 156 -9.14 6.36 -11.40
N ALA A 157 -9.22 6.97 -12.58
CA ALA A 157 -8.80 6.32 -13.82
C ALA A 157 -7.29 6.08 -13.82
N ALA A 158 -6.86 4.89 -14.26
CA ALA A 158 -5.46 4.51 -14.35
C ALA A 158 -4.62 5.54 -15.12
N GLY A 159 -3.38 5.78 -14.65
CA GLY A 159 -2.46 6.74 -15.24
C GLY A 159 -2.77 8.20 -14.95
N SER A 160 -3.62 8.48 -13.97
CA SER A 160 -3.98 9.84 -13.57
C SER A 160 -2.96 10.44 -12.60
N THR A 161 -2.71 11.74 -12.71
CA THR A 161 -1.99 12.54 -11.72
C THR A 161 -2.97 13.52 -11.08
N ILE A 162 -3.32 13.25 -9.84
CA ILE A 162 -4.36 13.96 -9.08
C ILE A 162 -3.72 15.10 -8.29
N THR A 163 -4.19 16.32 -8.52
CA THR A 163 -3.70 17.55 -7.87
C THR A 163 -4.78 18.28 -7.07
N ASP A 164 -6.05 17.92 -7.29
CA ASP A 164 -7.20 18.54 -6.66
C ASP A 164 -8.04 17.49 -5.94
N ASP A 165 -8.78 17.90 -4.92
CA ASP A 165 -9.66 17.01 -4.17
C ASP A 165 -10.74 16.38 -5.06
N ILE A 166 -11.02 15.10 -4.81
CA ILE A 166 -12.02 14.32 -5.54
C ILE A 166 -13.28 14.19 -4.66
N PRO A 167 -14.44 14.67 -5.13
CA PRO A 167 -15.70 14.46 -4.41
C PRO A 167 -16.04 12.97 -4.26
N ALA A 168 -16.82 12.65 -3.23
CA ALA A 168 -17.34 11.29 -3.06
C ALA A 168 -18.13 10.83 -4.30
N MET A 169 -18.04 9.55 -4.63
CA MET A 169 -18.73 8.87 -5.74
C MET A 169 -18.36 9.42 -7.14
N ALA A 170 -17.30 10.21 -7.26
CA ALA A 170 -16.87 10.77 -8.53
C ALA A 170 -15.88 9.85 -9.27
N LEU A 171 -15.86 9.94 -10.59
CA LEU A 171 -14.78 9.43 -11.44
C LEU A 171 -13.80 10.56 -11.76
N ALA A 172 -12.56 10.44 -11.31
CA ALA A 172 -11.49 11.38 -11.65
C ALA A 172 -10.64 10.84 -12.80
N ILE A 173 -10.44 11.67 -13.83
CA ILE A 173 -9.58 11.35 -14.98
C ILE A 173 -8.62 12.53 -15.17
N ALA A 174 -7.34 12.34 -14.83
CA ALA A 174 -6.32 13.39 -14.91
C ALA A 174 -5.13 12.90 -15.75
N ARG A 175 -5.40 12.65 -17.02
CA ARG A 175 -4.41 12.22 -18.03
C ARG A 175 -4.79 12.68 -19.42
N ALA A 176 -3.83 12.77 -20.32
CA ALA A 176 -4.08 13.13 -21.71
C ALA A 176 -5.00 12.12 -22.40
N ARG A 177 -5.86 12.62 -23.29
CA ARG A 177 -6.67 11.76 -24.16
C ARG A 177 -5.77 11.03 -25.16
N GLN A 178 -5.97 9.73 -25.34
CA GLN A 178 -5.24 8.92 -26.30
C GLN A 178 -5.40 9.46 -27.73
N GLN A 179 -4.30 9.51 -28.47
CA GLN A 179 -4.26 9.81 -29.90
C GLN A 179 -3.56 8.66 -30.64
N ASN A 180 -4.22 8.11 -31.64
CA ASN A 180 -3.63 7.09 -32.50
C ASN A 180 -3.16 7.74 -33.81
N LYS A 181 -1.87 7.60 -34.14
CA LYS A 181 -1.31 8.08 -35.41
C LYS A 181 -1.25 6.89 -36.38
N LYS A 182 -2.24 6.85 -37.31
CA LYS A 182 -2.36 5.76 -38.30
C LYS A 182 -1.10 5.67 -39.16
N ASP A 183 -0.65 4.44 -39.40
CA ASP A 183 0.50 4.08 -40.24
C ASP A 183 1.84 4.74 -39.81
N TRP A 184 1.94 5.18 -38.53
CA TRP A 184 3.13 5.86 -38.05
C TRP A 184 4.40 5.01 -38.19
N ALA A 185 4.35 3.73 -37.79
CA ALA A 185 5.48 2.80 -37.87
C ALA A 185 5.94 2.57 -39.33
N ALA A 186 4.99 2.36 -40.25
CA ALA A 186 5.28 2.18 -41.68
C ALA A 186 5.97 3.43 -42.28
N LYS A 187 5.49 4.62 -41.94
CA LYS A 187 6.08 5.90 -42.42
C LYS A 187 7.48 6.13 -41.89
N HIS A 188 7.84 5.60 -40.73
CA HIS A 188 9.15 5.76 -40.10
C HIS A 188 10.13 4.62 -40.42
N LYS A 189 9.79 3.73 -41.36
CA LYS A 189 10.65 2.62 -41.83
C LYS A 189 11.30 1.86 -40.66
N ILE A 190 10.52 1.53 -39.63
CA ILE A 190 11.01 0.70 -38.54
C ILE A 190 11.38 -0.66 -39.14
N LYS A 191 12.67 -0.97 -39.14
CA LYS A 191 13.18 -2.24 -39.69
C LYS A 191 12.68 -3.38 -38.81
N GLU A 192 12.06 -4.36 -39.44
CA GLU A 192 11.88 -5.68 -38.83
C GLU A 192 13.27 -6.26 -38.54
N LYS A 193 13.49 -6.78 -37.33
CA LYS A 193 14.71 -7.48 -36.95
C LYS A 193 14.62 -8.94 -37.37
#